data_199e6faa2eddbe2d756ccc3dc7d04e85
#
_entry.id   199e6faa2eddbe2d756ccc3dc7d04e85
#
_cell.length_a   1.000
_cell.length_b   1.000
_cell.length_c   1.000
_cell.angle_alpha   90.00
_cell.angle_beta   90.00
_cell.angle_gamma   90.00
#
_symmetry.space_group_name_H-M   'P 1'
#
loop_
_entity.id
_entity.type
_entity.pdbx_description
1 polymer ?
#
loop_
_entity_poly.entity_id
_entity_poly.type
_entity_poly.pdbx_seq_one_letter_code
_entity_poly.pdbx_strand_id
1 'polypeptide(L)'
;MTKPNAPVFAPYLERPGHTMATHASRWFMIGSALALAACSSTPLPEWPATTSTTTSAQPSHSAPTRTTTPAPLTASVTPVASNTHLQALPYSAAIAALFPDPNERYSTPGLSEGRRSYTTNSELAELLRNLSQQTPEESPRLGLLSNGNAQSGTPIHTLIATQAKAITPLALDESNRPNVMIVAGQQGTDAAATEAVLVLSKELGAGGLLAPLLEKINIILVPRANPDGFDKGIAATSDGTDLRFDHLQLKTPEARFLAKLVRDYRPSVLLDASEFDAIEPTLQRFAAVRANDMGLQYAVTPNGHEFVTKAAREWLHQPASSALSQAGMRVDWVFEAAGNSAQNGFAMGTLEPTTLTNAASLKNVVSMEASSRGSDLKRTHLQRRVHSQVQAMLAVLQSAAQRAADLRQVNTYVTRDVASHACRSTLAVQAQPSQGQREITLVDAASAQLMQKNVPWTSSLTISNPRTRSNACGYWLSANAVQATERLGMMGVNVQRVAELSSIQTETYQVAPGTSASETAVHLARHSLEAAPGSYYVSMNQPLAFLAAAALEPDTPYSFYSTGVLGDLKEVARVTALPNIVFEEE
;
A
#
# COMPACT_ATOMS: atom_id res chain seq x y z
N MET A 1 -39.36 -34.22 60.00
CA MET A 1 -40.68 -33.61 60.06
C MET A 1 -40.91 -32.83 58.75
N THR A 2 -41.73 -33.41 57.96
CA THR A 2 -42.77 -32.90 57.01
C THR A 2 -42.35 -31.95 55.86
N LYS A 3 -42.25 -32.53 54.68
CA LYS A 3 -42.78 -31.97 53.41
C LYS A 3 -44.32 -31.81 53.52
N PRO A 4 -45.03 -31.03 52.69
CA PRO A 4 -45.32 -31.34 51.30
C PRO A 4 -45.54 -30.09 50.41
N ASN A 5 -45.66 -30.06 49.14
CA ASN A 5 -46.22 -30.75 48.00
C ASN A 5 -46.35 -29.72 46.82
N ALA A 6 -46.04 -30.15 45.63
CA ALA A 6 -46.49 -29.54 44.38
C ALA A 6 -47.97 -29.86 44.07
N PRO A 7 -48.61 -29.23 43.09
CA PRO A 7 -49.01 -29.89 41.85
C PRO A 7 -48.76 -29.06 40.59
N VAL A 8 -48.29 -29.59 39.46
CA VAL A 8 -48.84 -30.46 38.40
C VAL A 8 -50.21 -30.02 37.93
N PHE A 9 -50.28 -29.56 36.68
CA PHE A 9 -51.30 -29.95 35.67
C PHE A 9 -51.03 -29.33 34.28
N ALA A 10 -50.74 -30.14 33.32
CA ALA A 10 -51.14 -30.04 31.91
C ALA A 10 -52.35 -31.00 31.77
N PRO A 11 -53.01 -31.22 30.66
CA PRO A 11 -52.92 -30.79 29.26
C PRO A 11 -54.32 -30.61 28.57
N TYR A 12 -54.33 -30.76 27.20
CA TYR A 12 -55.47 -31.11 26.28
C TYR A 12 -56.04 -29.96 25.46
N LEU A 13 -56.08 -30.05 24.19
CA LEU A 13 -56.62 -30.77 23.02
C LEU A 13 -57.44 -29.73 22.21
N GLU A 14 -57.68 -29.69 20.94
CA GLU A 14 -57.74 -30.61 19.80
C GLU A 14 -57.99 -29.80 18.52
N ARG A 15 -57.67 -30.39 17.37
CA ARG A 15 -58.14 -29.95 16.02
C ARG A 15 -59.57 -30.41 15.77
N PRO A 16 -60.29 -29.79 14.82
CA PRO A 16 -60.61 -30.42 13.53
C PRO A 16 -60.53 -29.40 12.38
N GLY A 17 -60.18 -29.64 11.13
CA GLY A 17 -60.51 -30.71 10.20
C GLY A 17 -61.63 -30.31 9.25
N HIS A 18 -61.36 -30.30 7.93
CA HIS A 18 -62.16 -30.28 6.70
C HIS A 18 -61.94 -29.05 5.82
N THR A 19 -61.87 -29.08 4.51
CA THR A 19 -62.02 -30.09 3.44
C THR A 19 -61.44 -29.47 2.15
N MET A 20 -61.03 -30.31 1.21
CA MET A 20 -60.58 -30.01 -0.15
C MET A 20 -61.57 -29.14 -0.95
N ALA A 21 -61.02 -28.24 -1.76
CA ALA A 21 -61.57 -27.90 -3.05
C ALA A 21 -60.44 -27.58 -4.05
N THR A 22 -60.36 -28.47 -5.01
CA THR A 22 -59.56 -28.37 -6.24
C THR A 22 -60.12 -27.27 -7.12
N HIS A 23 -59.21 -26.36 -7.59
CA HIS A 23 -59.35 -25.72 -8.89
C HIS A 23 -57.99 -25.48 -9.52
N ALA A 24 -57.76 -26.21 -10.58
CA ALA A 24 -56.73 -25.96 -11.55
C ALA A 24 -57.00 -24.65 -12.31
N SER A 25 -56.02 -23.76 -12.45
CA SER A 25 -55.91 -22.92 -13.64
C SER A 25 -54.60 -22.14 -13.73
N ARG A 26 -53.92 -22.45 -14.81
CA ARG A 26 -53.11 -21.56 -15.66
C ARG A 26 -51.81 -20.98 -15.09
N TRP A 27 -50.76 -21.64 -15.48
CA TRP A 27 -49.42 -21.16 -15.63
C TRP A 27 -49.38 -19.91 -16.51
N PHE A 28 -49.00 -18.78 -15.92
CA PHE A 28 -48.40 -17.67 -16.66
C PHE A 28 -46.91 -17.64 -16.32
N MET A 29 -46.09 -18.16 -17.23
CA MET A 29 -44.67 -17.90 -17.22
C MET A 29 -44.47 -16.43 -17.62
N ILE A 30 -44.18 -15.58 -16.63
CA ILE A 30 -43.55 -14.29 -16.88
C ILE A 30 -42.04 -14.51 -16.73
N GLY A 31 -41.40 -14.71 -17.86
CA GLY A 31 -39.95 -14.69 -17.93
C GLY A 31 -39.45 -13.28 -17.58
N SER A 32 -38.98 -13.09 -16.35
CA SER A 32 -38.18 -11.92 -16.01
C SER A 32 -36.82 -12.06 -16.69
N ALA A 33 -36.68 -11.47 -17.86
CA ALA A 33 -35.39 -11.16 -18.46
C ALA A 33 -34.69 -10.19 -17.52
N LEU A 34 -33.81 -10.69 -16.65
CA LEU A 34 -32.77 -9.88 -16.01
C LEU A 34 -31.88 -9.35 -17.12
N ALA A 35 -32.15 -8.12 -17.55
CA ALA A 35 -31.19 -7.33 -18.30
C ALA A 35 -30.01 -7.08 -17.37
N LEU A 36 -28.94 -7.85 -17.55
CA LEU A 36 -27.59 -7.49 -17.10
C LEU A 36 -27.23 -6.20 -17.83
N ALA A 37 -27.53 -5.05 -17.22
CA ALA A 37 -26.91 -3.80 -17.57
C ALA A 37 -25.42 -3.95 -17.22
N ALA A 38 -24.62 -4.47 -18.15
CA ALA A 38 -23.19 -4.29 -18.14
C ALA A 38 -22.97 -2.77 -18.17
N CYS A 39 -22.56 -2.21 -17.05
CA CYS A 39 -21.99 -0.87 -17.02
C CYS A 39 -20.77 -0.90 -17.93
N SER A 40 -20.95 -0.50 -19.18
CA SER A 40 -19.85 -0.23 -20.10
C SER A 40 -19.09 0.95 -19.52
N SER A 41 -18.02 0.69 -18.77
CA SER A 41 -17.04 1.71 -18.45
C SER A 41 -16.46 2.18 -19.79
N THR A 42 -16.62 3.46 -20.10
CA THR A 42 -15.90 4.08 -21.21
C THR A 42 -14.40 3.87 -20.95
N PRO A 43 -13.67 3.16 -21.80
CA PRO A 43 -12.24 3.01 -21.63
C PRO A 43 -11.58 4.40 -21.68
N LEU A 44 -10.56 4.60 -20.83
CA LEU A 44 -9.74 5.81 -20.91
C LEU A 44 -9.07 5.88 -22.29
N PRO A 45 -8.84 7.10 -22.84
CA PRO A 45 -8.09 7.28 -24.07
C PRO A 45 -6.73 6.58 -23.99
N GLU A 46 -6.29 6.00 -25.09
CA GLU A 46 -4.97 5.38 -25.16
C GLU A 46 -3.87 6.44 -25.03
N TRP A 47 -2.75 6.06 -24.42
CA TRP A 47 -1.59 6.92 -24.35
C TRP A 47 -1.05 7.20 -25.75
N PRO A 48 -0.64 8.43 -26.11
CA PRO A 48 -0.20 8.74 -27.45
C PRO A 48 1.03 7.90 -27.84
N ALA A 49 0.85 7.03 -28.82
CA ALA A 49 1.94 6.29 -29.43
C ALA A 49 2.75 7.22 -30.36
N THR A 50 4.07 7.07 -30.37
CA THR A 50 4.94 7.78 -31.32
C THR A 50 4.65 7.27 -32.71
N THR A 51 3.94 8.04 -33.55
CA THR A 51 3.81 7.77 -34.96
C THR A 51 5.18 7.96 -35.63
N SER A 52 5.87 6.86 -35.87
CA SER A 52 6.97 6.84 -36.83
C SER A 52 6.34 6.93 -38.20
N THR A 53 6.38 8.10 -38.83
CA THR A 53 6.03 8.29 -40.22
C THR A 53 7.04 7.58 -41.10
N THR A 54 6.83 6.29 -41.33
CA THR A 54 7.47 5.58 -42.42
C THR A 54 6.60 5.79 -43.65
N THR A 55 7.01 6.70 -44.52
CA THR A 55 6.45 6.86 -45.85
C THR A 55 6.78 5.60 -46.66
N SER A 56 5.84 4.66 -46.73
CA SER A 56 5.94 3.52 -47.64
C SER A 56 5.53 3.96 -49.03
N ALA A 57 6.51 4.22 -49.89
CA ALA A 57 6.29 4.26 -51.33
C ALA A 57 6.09 2.83 -51.82
N GLN A 58 4.94 2.58 -52.42
CA GLN A 58 4.59 1.31 -53.02
C GLN A 58 5.31 1.22 -54.38
N PRO A 59 6.07 0.14 -54.69
CA PRO A 59 6.60 -0.06 -56.05
C PRO A 59 5.64 -0.92 -56.88
N SER A 60 5.26 -0.39 -58.03
CA SER A 60 4.65 -1.11 -59.13
C SER A 60 5.65 -2.07 -59.79
N HIS A 61 5.15 -3.25 -60.17
CA HIS A 61 5.85 -4.31 -60.89
C HIS A 61 6.40 -3.92 -62.23
N SER A 62 7.64 -4.31 -62.52
CA SER A 62 8.02 -4.96 -63.77
C SER A 62 9.49 -5.45 -63.70
N ALA A 63 9.74 -6.74 -63.91
CA ALA A 63 11.04 -7.33 -64.21
C ALA A 63 11.39 -7.15 -65.69
N PRO A 64 12.65 -7.18 -66.14
CA PRO A 64 13.41 -8.45 -66.22
C PRO A 64 14.95 -8.33 -65.99
N THR A 65 15.49 -9.50 -65.72
CA THR A 65 16.83 -10.04 -65.76
C THR A 65 17.94 -9.29 -66.49
N ARG A 66 19.11 -9.08 -65.83
CA ARG A 66 20.43 -9.48 -66.39
C ARG A 66 21.55 -9.41 -65.33
N THR A 67 22.29 -10.49 -65.31
CA THR A 67 23.55 -10.78 -64.64
C THR A 67 24.67 -9.83 -65.06
N THR A 68 25.41 -9.23 -64.12
CA THR A 68 26.87 -8.98 -64.26
C THR A 68 27.44 -8.66 -62.86
N THR A 69 28.44 -9.42 -62.48
CA THR A 69 29.31 -9.22 -61.30
C THR A 69 30.25 -8.04 -61.58
N PRO A 70 30.50 -7.16 -60.60
CA PRO A 70 31.78 -6.47 -60.49
C PRO A 70 32.43 -6.63 -59.11
N ALA A 71 33.73 -6.53 -59.15
CA ALA A 71 34.72 -6.75 -58.11
C ALA A 71 34.62 -5.83 -56.87
N PRO A 72 35.30 -6.18 -55.76
CA PRO A 72 35.15 -5.48 -54.49
C PRO A 72 35.89 -4.13 -54.46
N LEU A 73 35.18 -3.04 -54.23
CA LEU A 73 35.74 -1.74 -53.86
C LEU A 73 35.92 -1.72 -52.33
N THR A 74 37.16 -1.81 -51.87
CA THR A 74 37.56 -1.51 -50.50
C THR A 74 37.37 0.00 -50.28
N ALA A 75 36.27 0.38 -49.67
CA ALA A 75 36.12 1.70 -49.05
C ALA A 75 36.58 1.64 -47.60
N SER A 76 37.69 2.31 -47.31
CA SER A 76 38.18 2.58 -45.93
C SER A 76 37.12 3.42 -45.21
N VAL A 77 36.32 2.79 -44.37
CA VAL A 77 35.43 3.50 -43.45
C VAL A 77 36.30 3.83 -42.22
N THR A 78 36.71 5.07 -42.11
CA THR A 78 37.23 5.64 -40.88
C THR A 78 36.17 5.53 -39.82
N PRO A 79 36.40 4.90 -38.64
CA PRO A 79 35.43 4.89 -37.58
C PRO A 79 35.26 6.31 -37.04
N VAL A 80 34.11 6.91 -37.27
CA VAL A 80 33.68 8.09 -36.51
C VAL A 80 33.56 7.64 -35.07
N ALA A 81 34.48 8.11 -34.23
CA ALA A 81 34.41 7.89 -32.79
C ALA A 81 33.16 8.60 -32.24
N SER A 82 32.07 7.86 -32.16
CA SER A 82 30.91 8.26 -31.38
C SER A 82 31.28 8.19 -29.90
N ASN A 83 31.68 9.33 -29.36
CA ASN A 83 31.84 9.55 -27.91
C ASN A 83 30.45 9.56 -27.24
N THR A 84 29.71 8.48 -27.32
CA THR A 84 28.67 8.17 -26.39
C THR A 84 29.34 7.43 -25.24
N HIS A 85 29.53 8.11 -24.11
CA HIS A 85 29.72 7.45 -22.83
C HIS A 85 28.46 6.66 -22.52
N LEU A 86 28.32 5.49 -23.14
CA LEU A 86 27.34 4.48 -22.76
C LEU A 86 27.66 4.13 -21.32
N GLN A 87 26.74 4.47 -20.41
CA GLN A 87 26.83 3.97 -19.04
C GLN A 87 26.91 2.44 -19.15
N ALA A 88 27.95 1.83 -18.58
CA ALA A 88 28.11 0.37 -18.65
C ALA A 88 26.84 -0.29 -18.11
N LEU A 89 26.30 -1.23 -18.89
CA LEU A 89 25.13 -1.99 -18.45
C LEU A 89 25.51 -2.79 -17.19
N PRO A 90 24.62 -2.89 -16.20
CA PRO A 90 24.90 -3.63 -14.98
C PRO A 90 24.91 -5.15 -15.19
N TYR A 91 24.54 -5.62 -16.38
CA TYR A 91 24.55 -7.01 -16.86
C TYR A 91 24.72 -7.06 -18.37
N SER A 92 24.81 -8.28 -18.96
CA SER A 92 25.09 -8.45 -20.39
C SER A 92 24.01 -7.79 -21.29
N ALA A 93 24.40 -7.42 -22.50
CA ALA A 93 23.46 -6.88 -23.51
C ALA A 93 22.33 -7.89 -23.85
N ALA A 94 22.61 -9.21 -23.78
CA ALA A 94 21.62 -10.25 -23.99
C ALA A 94 20.52 -10.22 -22.90
N ILE A 95 20.89 -10.02 -21.64
CA ILE A 95 19.92 -9.83 -20.56
C ILE A 95 19.15 -8.52 -20.76
N ALA A 96 19.83 -7.43 -21.13
CA ALA A 96 19.18 -6.13 -21.38
C ALA A 96 18.10 -6.22 -22.47
N ALA A 97 18.33 -7.02 -23.51
CA ALA A 97 17.38 -7.24 -24.61
C ALA A 97 16.08 -7.95 -24.17
N LEU A 98 16.03 -8.59 -23.00
CA LEU A 98 14.81 -9.16 -22.43
C LEU A 98 13.86 -8.12 -21.82
N PHE A 99 14.31 -6.89 -21.69
CA PHE A 99 13.58 -5.79 -21.07
C PHE A 99 13.55 -4.58 -22.01
N PRO A 100 12.97 -4.70 -23.21
CA PRO A 100 12.92 -3.61 -24.18
C PRO A 100 12.10 -2.45 -23.61
N ASP A 101 12.46 -1.23 -24.01
CA ASP A 101 11.65 -0.06 -23.71
C ASP A 101 10.26 -0.16 -24.35
N PRO A 102 9.21 0.40 -23.72
CA PRO A 102 7.88 0.45 -24.30
C PRO A 102 7.82 1.36 -25.53
N ASN A 103 6.77 1.21 -26.34
CA ASN A 103 6.50 2.12 -27.45
C ASN A 103 6.05 3.50 -26.96
N GLU A 104 5.39 3.54 -25.81
CA GLU A 104 4.92 4.78 -25.18
C GLU A 104 6.09 5.61 -24.69
N ARG A 105 6.00 6.93 -24.90
CA ARG A 105 7.01 7.88 -24.45
C ARG A 105 6.40 8.83 -23.41
N TYR A 106 6.90 8.74 -22.21
CA TYR A 106 6.50 9.63 -21.12
C TYR A 106 7.43 10.85 -21.06
N SER A 107 6.88 11.96 -20.61
CA SER A 107 7.58 13.24 -20.54
C SER A 107 7.57 13.79 -19.12
N THR A 108 8.73 13.74 -18.47
CA THR A 108 9.06 14.44 -17.21
C THR A 108 10.45 15.06 -17.37
N PRO A 109 10.88 15.96 -16.47
CA PRO A 109 12.24 16.48 -16.54
C PRO A 109 13.31 15.37 -16.58
N GLY A 110 13.13 14.32 -15.75
CA GLY A 110 14.08 13.21 -15.69
C GLY A 110 14.05 12.26 -16.89
N LEU A 111 12.98 12.28 -17.69
CA LEU A 111 12.82 11.43 -18.88
C LEU A 111 13.18 12.14 -20.17
N SER A 112 13.60 13.41 -20.11
CA SER A 112 14.02 14.18 -21.30
C SER A 112 15.19 13.50 -22.02
N GLU A 113 15.21 13.59 -23.34
CA GLU A 113 16.25 13.01 -24.19
C GLU A 113 17.64 13.53 -23.80
N GLY A 114 18.63 12.65 -23.78
CA GLY A 114 20.01 12.98 -23.40
C GLY A 114 20.24 13.25 -21.92
N ARG A 115 19.20 13.24 -21.09
CA ARG A 115 19.29 13.48 -19.65
C ARG A 115 20.06 12.37 -18.93
N ARG A 116 20.99 12.74 -18.02
CA ARG A 116 21.77 11.80 -17.22
C ARG A 116 21.34 11.73 -15.75
N SER A 117 20.55 12.71 -15.27
CA SER A 117 19.97 12.73 -13.92
C SER A 117 18.47 12.44 -13.95
N TYR A 118 17.91 12.03 -12.84
CA TYR A 118 16.46 11.98 -12.62
C TYR A 118 15.91 13.40 -12.40
N THR A 119 14.59 13.55 -12.32
CA THR A 119 13.96 14.80 -11.91
C THR A 119 14.42 15.21 -10.51
N THR A 120 15.08 16.36 -10.39
CA THR A 120 15.57 16.90 -9.11
C THR A 120 14.42 17.37 -8.22
N ASN A 121 14.67 17.60 -6.91
CA ASN A 121 13.66 18.14 -5.99
C ASN A 121 13.12 19.51 -6.44
N SER A 122 13.98 20.38 -6.98
CA SER A 122 13.58 21.69 -7.51
C SER A 122 12.72 21.59 -8.76
N GLU A 123 13.08 20.74 -9.71
CA GLU A 123 12.29 20.50 -10.93
C GLU A 123 10.94 19.87 -10.63
N LEU A 124 10.89 18.92 -9.67
CA LEU A 124 9.65 18.33 -9.17
C LEU A 124 8.73 19.42 -8.60
N ALA A 125 9.26 20.25 -7.70
CA ALA A 125 8.51 21.34 -7.08
C ALA A 125 7.98 22.34 -8.12
N GLU A 126 8.81 22.69 -9.11
CA GLU A 126 8.42 23.60 -10.20
C GLU A 126 7.32 22.99 -11.07
N LEU A 127 7.46 21.72 -11.49
CA LEU A 127 6.45 21.03 -12.28
C LEU A 127 5.11 20.98 -11.56
N LEU A 128 5.08 20.58 -10.29
CA LEU A 128 3.83 20.50 -9.52
C LEU A 128 3.19 21.88 -9.30
N ARG A 129 4.01 22.91 -9.06
CA ARG A 129 3.54 24.30 -8.93
C ARG A 129 2.90 24.77 -10.24
N ASN A 130 3.56 24.55 -11.36
CA ASN A 130 3.05 24.93 -12.66
C ASN A 130 1.73 24.23 -12.99
N LEU A 131 1.61 22.92 -12.68
CA LEU A 131 0.37 22.18 -12.84
C LEU A 131 -0.77 22.75 -11.96
N SER A 132 -0.48 23.10 -10.71
CA SER A 132 -1.49 23.64 -9.80
C SER A 132 -1.95 25.06 -10.15
N GLN A 133 -1.12 25.84 -10.86
CA GLN A 133 -1.44 27.21 -11.30
C GLN A 133 -2.18 27.27 -12.63
N GLN A 134 -2.06 26.22 -13.47
CA GLN A 134 -2.70 26.17 -14.79
C GLN A 134 -4.16 25.74 -14.74
N THR A 135 -4.64 25.29 -13.58
CA THR A 135 -6.04 24.86 -13.43
C THR A 135 -6.94 26.09 -13.35
N PRO A 136 -7.93 26.22 -14.26
CA PRO A 136 -8.96 27.26 -14.15
C PRO A 136 -9.69 27.17 -12.79
N GLU A 137 -10.37 28.24 -12.37
CA GLU A 137 -11.24 28.20 -11.18
C GLU A 137 -12.33 27.12 -11.28
N GLU A 138 -12.57 26.63 -12.49
CA GLU A 138 -13.50 25.54 -12.80
C GLU A 138 -12.83 24.18 -12.65
N SER A 139 -13.62 23.17 -12.34
CA SER A 139 -13.22 21.76 -12.14
C SER A 139 -12.63 21.10 -13.42
N PRO A 140 -11.64 20.19 -13.32
CA PRO A 140 -11.04 19.64 -12.10
C PRO A 140 -10.00 20.56 -11.44
N ARG A 141 -9.92 20.53 -10.10
CA ARG A 141 -8.90 21.27 -9.34
C ARG A 141 -7.65 20.44 -9.16
N LEU A 142 -6.52 21.07 -9.44
CA LEU A 142 -5.22 20.62 -8.98
C LEU A 142 -4.72 21.57 -7.89
N GLY A 143 -4.45 21.04 -6.71
CA GLY A 143 -3.93 21.83 -5.61
C GLY A 143 -2.64 21.23 -5.07
N LEU A 144 -1.66 22.09 -4.78
CA LEU A 144 -0.37 21.71 -4.24
C LEU A 144 -0.30 22.01 -2.75
N LEU A 145 0.02 20.99 -1.95
CA LEU A 145 0.38 21.14 -0.55
C LEU A 145 1.89 20.97 -0.38
N SER A 146 2.50 21.84 0.40
CA SER A 146 3.92 21.79 0.80
C SER A 146 4.02 22.02 2.31
N ASN A 147 3.26 21.22 3.07
CA ASN A 147 3.09 21.37 4.53
C ASN A 147 3.85 20.29 5.32
N GLY A 148 4.71 19.52 4.67
CA GLY A 148 5.63 18.56 5.28
C GLY A 148 7.06 18.83 4.85
N ASN A 149 8.01 18.55 5.74
CA ASN A 149 9.42 18.68 5.46
C ASN A 149 10.16 17.40 5.85
N ALA A 150 11.19 17.07 5.08
CA ALA A 150 12.18 16.07 5.44
C ALA A 150 13.10 16.59 6.56
N GLN A 151 14.02 15.77 7.04
CA GLN A 151 14.93 16.11 8.14
C GLN A 151 15.83 17.32 7.84
N SER A 152 16.25 17.51 6.59
CA SER A 152 17.03 18.69 6.17
C SER A 152 16.20 19.98 6.06
N GLY A 153 14.87 19.89 6.17
CA GLY A 153 13.94 20.97 5.87
C GLY A 153 13.47 21.01 4.42
N THR A 154 13.92 20.09 3.56
CA THR A 154 13.44 19.98 2.18
C THR A 154 11.94 19.67 2.15
N PRO A 155 11.10 20.46 1.43
CA PRO A 155 9.66 20.24 1.39
C PRO A 155 9.27 18.90 0.77
N ILE A 156 8.28 18.23 1.38
CA ILE A 156 7.58 17.09 0.80
C ILE A 156 6.30 17.62 0.15
N HIS A 157 6.16 17.38 -1.14
CA HIS A 157 5.06 17.90 -1.93
C HIS A 157 3.94 16.87 -2.09
N THR A 158 2.70 17.32 -1.99
CA THR A 158 1.49 16.52 -2.27
C THR A 158 0.63 17.25 -3.28
N LEU A 159 0.34 16.61 -4.40
CA LEU A 159 -0.63 17.10 -5.39
C LEU A 159 -1.99 16.44 -5.13
N ILE A 160 -3.04 17.25 -5.04
CA ILE A 160 -4.42 16.77 -4.89
C ILE A 160 -5.20 17.15 -6.14
N ALA A 161 -5.81 16.14 -6.78
CA ALA A 161 -6.70 16.31 -7.91
C ALA A 161 -8.13 15.93 -7.51
N THR A 162 -9.09 16.86 -7.74
CA THR A 162 -10.48 16.67 -7.31
C THR A 162 -11.46 17.53 -8.09
N GLN A 163 -12.71 17.12 -8.11
CA GLN A 163 -13.84 17.97 -8.49
C GLN A 163 -14.60 18.54 -7.27
N ALA A 164 -14.05 18.42 -6.06
CA ALA A 164 -14.60 19.07 -4.88
C ALA A 164 -14.38 20.60 -4.92
N LYS A 165 -15.08 21.34 -4.07
CA LYS A 165 -15.00 22.81 -4.00
C LYS A 165 -13.62 23.34 -3.60
N ALA A 166 -12.87 22.53 -2.84
CA ALA A 166 -11.51 22.84 -2.38
C ALA A 166 -10.71 21.54 -2.18
N ILE A 167 -9.39 21.68 -1.99
CA ILE A 167 -8.48 20.54 -1.71
C ILE A 167 -8.38 20.23 -0.21
N THR A 168 -9.19 20.85 0.63
CA THR A 168 -9.16 20.60 2.08
C THR A 168 -9.76 19.23 2.42
N PRO A 169 -9.35 18.60 3.53
CA PRO A 169 -9.93 17.32 3.96
C PRO A 169 -11.45 17.36 4.04
N LEU A 170 -12.02 18.41 4.61
CA LEU A 170 -13.47 18.60 4.72
C LEU A 170 -14.14 18.63 3.35
N ALA A 171 -13.62 19.39 2.39
CA ALA A 171 -14.22 19.49 1.06
C ALA A 171 -14.15 18.16 0.28
N LEU A 172 -13.09 17.37 0.48
CA LEU A 172 -12.98 16.03 -0.10
C LEU A 172 -14.01 15.08 0.53
N ASP A 173 -14.18 15.13 1.84
CA ASP A 173 -15.18 14.33 2.56
C ASP A 173 -16.61 14.68 2.10
N GLU A 174 -16.95 15.98 2.04
CA GLU A 174 -18.24 16.49 1.52
C GLU A 174 -18.50 16.09 0.05
N SER A 175 -17.45 15.86 -0.74
CA SER A 175 -17.59 15.43 -2.14
C SER A 175 -18.21 14.03 -2.27
N ASN A 176 -18.21 13.28 -1.19
CA ASN A 176 -18.71 11.91 -1.12
C ASN A 176 -18.05 10.95 -2.12
N ARG A 177 -16.82 11.27 -2.56
CA ARG A 177 -15.97 10.44 -3.40
C ARG A 177 -14.86 9.80 -2.56
N PRO A 178 -14.54 8.51 -2.76
CA PRO A 178 -13.41 7.90 -2.06
C PRO A 178 -12.10 8.58 -2.47
N ASN A 179 -11.22 8.80 -1.50
CA ASN A 179 -9.88 9.31 -1.72
C ASN A 179 -8.96 8.13 -2.07
N VAL A 180 -8.20 8.26 -3.15
CA VAL A 180 -7.14 7.34 -3.55
C VAL A 180 -5.80 8.03 -3.38
N MET A 181 -4.94 7.48 -2.55
CA MET A 181 -3.61 8.03 -2.26
C MET A 181 -2.53 7.17 -2.90
N ILE A 182 -1.60 7.78 -3.61
CA ILE A 182 -0.39 7.14 -4.14
C ILE A 182 0.81 7.81 -3.50
N VAL A 183 1.66 7.03 -2.85
CA VAL A 183 2.91 7.48 -2.23
C VAL A 183 4.06 6.82 -2.98
N ALA A 184 5.04 7.62 -3.42
CA ALA A 184 6.24 7.13 -4.08
C ALA A 184 7.50 7.73 -3.42
N GLY A 185 8.64 7.11 -3.69
CA GLY A 185 9.94 7.62 -3.26
C GLY A 185 10.12 7.59 -1.75
N GLN A 186 9.67 6.57 -1.05
CA GLN A 186 10.01 6.32 0.34
C GLN A 186 11.50 6.00 0.49
N GLN A 187 12.06 5.28 -0.47
CA GLN A 187 13.51 5.18 -0.62
C GLN A 187 13.98 6.24 -1.63
N GLY A 188 15.10 6.91 -1.32
CA GLY A 188 15.66 7.91 -2.24
C GLY A 188 16.12 7.33 -3.58
N THR A 189 16.22 6.02 -3.68
CA THR A 189 16.55 5.27 -4.90
C THR A 189 15.34 4.95 -5.79
N ASP A 190 14.10 5.19 -5.33
CA ASP A 190 12.85 4.87 -6.05
C ASP A 190 12.54 5.90 -7.15
N ALA A 191 13.48 6.09 -8.06
CA ALA A 191 13.38 7.15 -9.06
C ALA A 191 12.28 6.90 -10.10
N ALA A 192 12.10 5.65 -10.56
CA ALA A 192 11.08 5.34 -11.56
C ALA A 192 9.65 5.48 -11.01
N ALA A 193 9.43 5.14 -9.74
CA ALA A 193 8.16 5.35 -9.07
C ALA A 193 7.82 6.86 -8.98
N THR A 194 8.80 7.70 -8.61
CA THR A 194 8.65 9.17 -8.63
C THR A 194 8.30 9.69 -10.03
N GLU A 195 9.05 9.30 -11.07
CA GLU A 195 8.78 9.74 -12.45
C GLU A 195 7.38 9.30 -12.91
N ALA A 196 6.94 8.10 -12.55
CA ALA A 196 5.60 7.62 -12.90
C ALA A 196 4.49 8.47 -12.25
N VAL A 197 4.63 8.86 -10.98
CA VAL A 197 3.68 9.76 -10.32
C VAL A 197 3.67 11.13 -10.99
N LEU A 198 4.82 11.65 -11.44
CA LEU A 198 4.87 12.91 -12.20
C LEU A 198 4.21 12.80 -13.57
N VAL A 199 4.31 11.64 -14.25
CA VAL A 199 3.55 11.35 -15.48
C VAL A 199 2.05 11.43 -15.21
N LEU A 200 1.55 10.73 -14.17
CA LEU A 200 0.13 10.78 -13.82
C LEU A 200 -0.32 12.21 -13.46
N SER A 201 0.52 12.95 -12.72
CA SER A 201 0.22 14.32 -12.31
C SER A 201 -0.11 15.24 -13.48
N LYS A 202 0.57 15.07 -14.62
CA LYS A 202 0.33 15.85 -15.84
C LYS A 202 -1.01 15.53 -16.50
N GLU A 203 -1.50 14.31 -16.35
CA GLU A 203 -2.72 13.81 -16.98
C GLU A 203 -3.98 14.02 -16.14
N LEU A 204 -3.85 14.61 -14.95
CA LEU A 204 -4.98 14.89 -14.04
C LEU A 204 -5.59 16.29 -14.25
N GLY A 205 -4.90 17.17 -14.99
CA GLY A 205 -5.37 18.52 -15.29
C GLY A 205 -6.55 18.54 -16.27
N ALA A 206 -7.09 19.72 -16.54
CA ALA A 206 -8.17 19.91 -17.48
C ALA A 206 -7.78 19.42 -18.88
N GLY A 207 -8.57 18.53 -19.45
CA GLY A 207 -8.29 17.89 -20.76
C GLY A 207 -7.26 16.78 -20.71
N GLY A 208 -6.69 16.46 -19.55
CA GLY A 208 -5.78 15.31 -19.38
C GLY A 208 -6.52 13.97 -19.42
N LEU A 209 -5.79 12.91 -19.74
CA LEU A 209 -6.33 11.57 -19.93
C LEU A 209 -7.00 11.00 -18.67
N LEU A 210 -6.58 11.44 -17.47
CA LEU A 210 -7.07 10.93 -16.19
C LEU A 210 -8.16 11.83 -15.56
N ALA A 211 -8.44 13.00 -16.14
CA ALA A 211 -9.46 13.91 -15.63
C ALA A 211 -10.85 13.24 -15.44
N PRO A 212 -11.33 12.33 -16.32
CA PRO A 212 -12.61 11.64 -16.13
C PRO A 212 -12.72 10.81 -14.85
N LEU A 213 -11.60 10.30 -14.30
CA LEU A 213 -11.60 9.54 -13.04
C LEU A 213 -12.07 10.39 -11.86
N LEU A 214 -11.82 11.71 -11.92
CA LEU A 214 -12.15 12.64 -10.83
C LEU A 214 -13.67 12.86 -10.65
N GLU A 215 -14.50 12.37 -11.58
CA GLU A 215 -15.94 12.27 -11.39
C GLU A 215 -16.32 11.25 -10.31
N LYS A 216 -15.49 10.23 -10.10
CA LYS A 216 -15.76 9.09 -9.23
C LYS A 216 -14.89 9.05 -7.97
N ILE A 217 -13.66 9.55 -8.05
CA ILE A 217 -12.66 9.49 -6.97
C ILE A 217 -11.93 10.84 -6.83
N ASN A 218 -11.37 11.09 -5.64
CA ASN A 218 -10.35 12.11 -5.45
C ASN A 218 -8.98 11.43 -5.46
N ILE A 219 -7.96 12.08 -6.01
CA ILE A 219 -6.61 11.51 -6.14
C ILE A 219 -5.61 12.38 -5.39
N ILE A 220 -4.80 11.76 -4.54
CA ILE A 220 -3.77 12.39 -3.71
C ILE A 220 -2.45 11.75 -4.05
N LEU A 221 -1.50 12.53 -4.54
CA LEU A 221 -0.20 12.06 -5.02
C LEU A 221 0.94 12.64 -4.18
N VAL A 222 1.78 11.78 -3.61
CA VAL A 222 3.05 12.13 -2.98
C VAL A 222 4.18 11.58 -3.87
N PRO A 223 4.73 12.37 -4.79
CA PRO A 223 5.71 11.86 -5.77
C PRO A 223 7.04 11.42 -5.16
N ARG A 224 7.44 12.04 -4.04
CA ARG A 224 8.72 11.77 -3.36
C ARG A 224 8.59 12.00 -1.87
N ALA A 225 8.47 10.92 -1.10
CA ALA A 225 8.32 10.98 0.35
C ALA A 225 9.65 11.22 1.08
N ASN A 226 10.78 10.85 0.47
CA ASN A 226 12.14 10.98 1.01
C ASN A 226 13.05 11.82 0.08
N PRO A 227 12.85 13.15 0.03
CA PRO A 227 13.65 14.02 -0.83
C PRO A 227 15.12 14.08 -0.42
N ASP A 228 15.43 13.93 0.87
CA ASP A 228 16.81 13.95 1.39
C ASP A 228 17.60 12.72 0.96
N GLY A 229 16.98 11.53 1.04
CA GLY A 229 17.59 10.29 0.57
C GLY A 229 17.85 10.34 -0.94
N PHE A 230 16.91 10.94 -1.69
CA PHE A 230 17.07 11.14 -3.13
C PHE A 230 18.29 12.02 -3.46
N ASP A 231 18.44 13.18 -2.81
CA ASP A 231 19.56 14.09 -3.05
C ASP A 231 20.91 13.45 -2.70
N LYS A 232 20.94 12.58 -1.69
CA LYS A 232 22.12 11.80 -1.29
C LYS A 232 22.35 10.54 -2.12
N GLY A 233 21.37 10.10 -2.93
CA GLY A 233 21.40 8.85 -3.68
C GLY A 233 21.40 7.60 -2.82
N ILE A 234 20.75 7.64 -1.65
CA ILE A 234 20.64 6.54 -0.69
C ILE A 234 19.16 6.14 -0.47
N ALA A 235 18.93 4.89 -0.11
CA ALA A 235 17.58 4.41 0.17
C ALA A 235 17.01 5.03 1.46
N ALA A 236 17.80 5.09 2.53
CA ALA A 236 17.41 5.58 3.84
C ALA A 236 17.17 7.10 3.88
N THR A 237 16.52 7.58 4.93
CA THR A 237 16.43 8.99 5.29
C THR A 237 17.78 9.55 5.76
N SER A 238 17.87 10.84 6.05
CA SER A 238 19.12 11.52 6.41
C SER A 238 19.82 10.96 7.63
N ASP A 239 19.07 10.42 8.59
CA ASP A 239 19.60 9.79 9.82
C ASP A 239 19.87 8.28 9.69
N GLY A 240 19.66 7.71 8.51
CA GLY A 240 19.85 6.28 8.24
C GLY A 240 18.62 5.41 8.52
N THR A 241 17.47 5.99 8.86
CA THR A 241 16.24 5.23 9.07
C THR A 241 15.68 4.76 7.72
N ASP A 242 15.26 3.49 7.61
CA ASP A 242 14.48 3.01 6.47
C ASP A 242 13.02 3.46 6.63
N LEU A 243 12.60 4.44 5.83
CA LEU A 243 11.27 5.03 5.90
C LEU A 243 10.16 4.00 5.63
N ARG A 244 10.43 2.94 4.85
CA ARG A 244 9.45 1.88 4.56
C ARG A 244 8.91 1.20 5.84
N PHE A 245 9.68 1.19 6.92
CA PHE A 245 9.37 0.53 8.19
C PHE A 245 9.17 1.50 9.37
N ASP A 246 8.93 2.78 9.12
CA ASP A 246 8.74 3.78 10.17
C ASP A 246 7.28 4.23 10.39
N HIS A 247 6.29 3.52 9.80
CA HIS A 247 4.88 3.97 9.81
C HIS A 247 4.09 3.62 11.09
N LEU A 248 4.72 2.95 12.05
CA LEU A 248 4.17 2.76 13.39
C LEU A 248 4.91 3.59 14.46
N GLN A 249 6.26 3.60 14.41
CA GLN A 249 7.08 4.32 15.37
C GLN A 249 7.13 5.83 15.12
N LEU A 250 6.98 6.28 13.87
CA LEU A 250 6.99 7.68 13.47
C LEU A 250 8.23 8.45 14.00
N LYS A 251 9.43 7.85 13.83
CA LYS A 251 10.70 8.44 14.25
C LYS A 251 11.05 9.65 13.40
N THR A 252 10.88 9.52 12.08
CA THR A 252 11.26 10.52 11.10
C THR A 252 10.15 11.56 10.85
N PRO A 253 10.48 12.79 10.50
CA PRO A 253 9.48 13.80 10.11
C PRO A 253 8.70 13.39 8.85
N GLU A 254 9.32 12.65 7.93
CA GLU A 254 8.71 12.08 6.73
C GLU A 254 7.57 11.12 7.10
N ALA A 255 7.81 10.17 8.01
CA ALA A 255 6.78 9.24 8.49
C ALA A 255 5.66 9.98 9.23
N ARG A 256 5.99 10.98 10.06
CA ARG A 256 5.00 11.83 10.75
C ARG A 256 4.14 12.62 9.76
N PHE A 257 4.74 13.13 8.70
CA PHE A 257 4.02 13.83 7.64
C PHE A 257 3.02 12.88 6.96
N LEU A 258 3.47 11.70 6.51
CA LEU A 258 2.61 10.70 5.87
C LEU A 258 1.49 10.22 6.80
N ALA A 259 1.79 10.00 8.09
CA ALA A 259 0.77 9.60 9.07
C ALA A 259 -0.33 10.64 9.23
N LYS A 260 0.04 11.94 9.30
CA LYS A 260 -0.91 13.07 9.36
C LYS A 260 -1.71 13.19 8.06
N LEU A 261 -1.06 13.04 6.89
CA LEU A 261 -1.73 13.11 5.61
C LEU A 261 -2.80 12.00 5.48
N VAL A 262 -2.47 10.77 5.86
CA VAL A 262 -3.41 9.64 5.89
C VAL A 262 -4.53 9.88 6.91
N ARG A 263 -4.22 10.42 8.10
CA ARG A 263 -5.22 10.78 9.12
C ARG A 263 -6.21 11.82 8.61
N ASP A 264 -5.70 12.89 8.01
CA ASP A 264 -6.50 14.05 7.64
C ASP A 264 -7.37 13.77 6.40
N TYR A 265 -6.81 13.09 5.39
CA TYR A 265 -7.50 12.81 4.14
C TYR A 265 -8.20 11.45 4.08
N ARG A 266 -8.00 10.57 5.06
CA ARG A 266 -8.70 9.28 5.21
C ARG A 266 -8.89 8.53 3.89
N PRO A 267 -7.81 8.13 3.18
CA PRO A 267 -7.93 7.45 1.90
C PRO A 267 -8.70 6.13 2.04
N SER A 268 -9.55 5.82 1.08
CA SER A 268 -10.17 4.49 0.97
C SER A 268 -9.22 3.48 0.32
N VAL A 269 -8.30 3.99 -0.53
CA VAL A 269 -7.26 3.19 -1.21
C VAL A 269 -5.92 3.88 -1.01
N LEU A 270 -4.89 3.09 -0.71
CA LEU A 270 -3.50 3.54 -0.66
C LEU A 270 -2.61 2.60 -1.50
N LEU A 271 -1.88 3.19 -2.44
CA LEU A 271 -0.85 2.51 -3.21
C LEU A 271 0.53 3.05 -2.80
N ASP A 272 1.40 2.14 -2.38
CA ASP A 272 2.82 2.39 -2.14
C ASP A 272 3.60 2.01 -3.40
N ALA A 273 4.26 2.98 -4.02
CA ALA A 273 5.02 2.79 -5.24
C ALA A 273 6.53 2.82 -4.93
N SER A 274 7.18 1.70 -5.13
CA SER A 274 8.58 1.46 -4.77
C SER A 274 9.38 0.81 -5.90
N GLU A 275 10.65 0.52 -5.64
CA GLU A 275 11.51 -0.25 -6.54
C GLU A 275 12.26 -1.33 -5.76
N PHE A 276 12.43 -2.51 -6.37
CA PHE A 276 13.22 -3.62 -5.81
C PHE A 276 14.57 -3.79 -6.55
N ASP A 277 15.56 -4.37 -5.86
CA ASP A 277 16.84 -4.73 -6.47
C ASP A 277 16.67 -5.86 -7.48
N ALA A 278 17.04 -5.59 -8.74
CA ALA A 278 16.87 -6.52 -9.85
C ALA A 278 18.01 -7.53 -9.97
N ILE A 279 19.20 -7.20 -9.44
CA ILE A 279 20.43 -7.94 -9.55
C ILE A 279 20.72 -8.73 -8.28
N GLU A 280 20.86 -8.01 -7.17
CA GLU A 280 21.16 -8.64 -5.88
C GLU A 280 19.85 -8.94 -5.09
N PRO A 281 19.84 -9.96 -4.26
CA PRO A 281 20.91 -10.91 -3.94
C PRO A 281 20.95 -12.15 -4.87
N THR A 282 20.18 -12.18 -5.94
CA THR A 282 20.03 -13.38 -6.79
C THR A 282 21.27 -13.66 -7.62
N LEU A 283 22.03 -12.62 -7.99
CA LEU A 283 23.27 -12.77 -8.75
C LEU A 283 24.35 -13.53 -7.93
N GLN A 284 24.59 -13.11 -6.70
CA GLN A 284 25.56 -13.78 -5.82
C GLN A 284 25.15 -15.23 -5.51
N ARG A 285 23.84 -15.49 -5.37
CA ARG A 285 23.34 -16.77 -4.92
C ARG A 285 23.18 -17.78 -6.03
N PHE A 286 22.72 -17.35 -7.20
CA PHE A 286 22.31 -18.24 -8.29
C PHE A 286 23.02 -17.96 -9.61
N ALA A 287 23.96 -17.01 -9.68
CA ALA A 287 24.50 -16.46 -10.91
C ALA A 287 23.39 -16.03 -11.89
N ALA A 288 22.32 -15.42 -11.37
CA ALA A 288 21.12 -15.05 -12.10
C ALA A 288 20.54 -13.75 -11.57
N VAL A 289 19.77 -13.03 -12.40
CA VAL A 289 19.06 -11.82 -12.03
C VAL A 289 17.54 -12.07 -12.02
N ARG A 290 16.77 -11.23 -11.31
CA ARG A 290 15.32 -11.36 -11.29
C ARG A 290 14.72 -11.19 -12.69
N ALA A 291 13.72 -11.99 -13.04
CA ALA A 291 13.07 -11.95 -14.34
C ALA A 291 11.86 -11.01 -14.39
N ASN A 292 11.26 -10.68 -13.23
CA ASN A 292 10.03 -9.89 -13.17
C ASN A 292 10.29 -8.38 -13.39
N ASP A 293 9.33 -7.72 -14.01
CA ASP A 293 9.29 -6.27 -14.21
C ASP A 293 8.66 -5.57 -13.01
N MET A 294 7.69 -6.22 -12.37
CA MET A 294 6.91 -5.69 -11.26
C MET A 294 6.71 -6.73 -10.18
N GLY A 295 6.83 -6.33 -8.93
CA GLY A 295 6.35 -7.02 -7.75
C GLY A 295 5.07 -6.36 -7.25
N LEU A 296 4.04 -7.15 -6.91
CA LEU A 296 2.81 -6.66 -6.31
C LEU A 296 2.57 -7.34 -4.98
N GLN A 297 2.19 -6.57 -3.93
CA GLN A 297 1.91 -7.11 -2.62
C GLN A 297 0.76 -6.35 -1.96
N TYR A 298 -0.38 -6.99 -1.70
CA TYR A 298 -1.42 -6.40 -0.87
C TYR A 298 -1.12 -6.58 0.62
N ALA A 299 -1.64 -5.67 1.44
CA ALA A 299 -1.42 -5.69 2.89
C ALA A 299 -1.98 -6.95 3.54
N VAL A 300 -1.17 -7.58 4.38
CA VAL A 300 -1.57 -8.68 5.29
C VAL A 300 -0.87 -8.45 6.62
N THR A 301 -1.65 -8.23 7.68
CA THR A 301 -1.13 -8.01 9.03
C THR A 301 -2.09 -8.62 10.05
N PRO A 302 -1.61 -9.07 11.23
CA PRO A 302 -2.49 -9.52 12.29
C PRO A 302 -3.55 -8.47 12.64
N ASN A 303 -4.78 -8.91 12.85
CA ASN A 303 -5.95 -8.06 13.11
C ASN A 303 -6.37 -7.13 11.96
N GLY A 304 -5.70 -7.19 10.80
CA GLY A 304 -6.22 -6.56 9.57
C GLY A 304 -7.59 -7.15 9.23
N HIS A 305 -8.57 -6.30 8.91
CA HIS A 305 -9.93 -6.74 8.64
C HIS A 305 -10.01 -7.54 7.33
N GLU A 306 -10.67 -8.71 7.35
CA GLU A 306 -10.73 -9.64 6.21
C GLU A 306 -11.30 -9.00 4.94
N PHE A 307 -12.31 -8.12 5.05
CA PHE A 307 -12.89 -7.43 3.89
C PHE A 307 -11.94 -6.40 3.28
N VAL A 308 -11.09 -5.76 4.08
CA VAL A 308 -10.02 -4.87 3.58
C VAL A 308 -8.98 -5.67 2.80
N THR A 309 -8.52 -6.79 3.35
CA THR A 309 -7.56 -7.68 2.69
C THR A 309 -8.16 -8.30 1.42
N LYS A 310 -9.44 -8.72 1.46
CA LYS A 310 -10.16 -9.24 0.29
C LYS A 310 -10.29 -8.19 -0.80
N ALA A 311 -10.68 -6.96 -0.44
CA ALA A 311 -10.78 -5.85 -1.39
C ALA A 311 -9.41 -5.52 -2.00
N ALA A 312 -8.33 -5.50 -1.22
CA ALA A 312 -6.98 -5.26 -1.71
C ALA A 312 -6.54 -6.33 -2.73
N ARG A 313 -6.84 -7.60 -2.46
CA ARG A 313 -6.57 -8.70 -3.38
C ARG A 313 -7.39 -8.59 -4.68
N GLU A 314 -8.71 -8.41 -4.57
CA GLU A 314 -9.63 -8.52 -5.70
C GLU A 314 -9.76 -7.22 -6.50
N TRP A 315 -9.64 -6.06 -5.84
CA TRP A 315 -9.87 -4.76 -6.46
C TRP A 315 -8.59 -3.98 -6.79
N LEU A 316 -7.43 -4.36 -6.21
CA LEU A 316 -6.16 -3.72 -6.53
C LEU A 316 -5.18 -4.71 -7.18
N HIS A 317 -4.84 -5.78 -6.47
CA HIS A 317 -3.79 -6.72 -6.92
C HIS A 317 -4.17 -7.44 -8.23
N GLN A 318 -5.36 -8.03 -8.32
CA GLN A 318 -5.78 -8.76 -9.52
C GLN A 318 -5.89 -7.86 -10.76
N PRO A 319 -6.55 -6.67 -10.72
CA PRO A 319 -6.58 -5.76 -11.86
C PRO A 319 -5.19 -5.28 -12.29
N ALA A 320 -4.32 -4.90 -11.34
CA ALA A 320 -2.96 -4.47 -11.64
C ALA A 320 -2.13 -5.59 -12.27
N SER A 321 -2.18 -6.80 -11.72
CA SER A 321 -1.50 -7.98 -12.28
C SER A 321 -1.98 -8.30 -13.69
N SER A 322 -3.29 -8.22 -13.92
CA SER A 322 -3.88 -8.46 -15.24
C SER A 322 -3.44 -7.41 -16.27
N ALA A 323 -3.51 -6.12 -15.92
CA ALA A 323 -3.10 -5.03 -16.79
C ALA A 323 -1.62 -5.10 -17.17
N LEU A 324 -0.76 -5.35 -16.20
CA LEU A 324 0.68 -5.52 -16.41
C LEU A 324 0.99 -6.72 -17.33
N SER A 325 0.31 -7.86 -17.10
CA SER A 325 0.49 -9.05 -17.93
C SER A 325 0.02 -8.81 -19.37
N GLN A 326 -1.09 -8.09 -19.58
CA GLN A 326 -1.57 -7.69 -20.89
C GLN A 326 -0.61 -6.72 -21.61
N ALA A 327 0.09 -5.87 -20.85
CA ALA A 327 1.15 -5.00 -21.36
C ALA A 327 2.49 -5.75 -21.58
N GLY A 328 2.52 -7.07 -21.48
CA GLY A 328 3.72 -7.88 -21.71
C GLY A 328 4.76 -7.81 -20.58
N MET A 329 4.36 -7.37 -19.38
CA MET A 329 5.22 -7.29 -18.21
C MET A 329 5.15 -8.60 -17.41
N ARG A 330 6.29 -9.05 -16.87
CA ARG A 330 6.34 -10.19 -15.94
C ARG A 330 6.05 -9.68 -14.53
N VAL A 331 5.04 -10.26 -13.89
CA VAL A 331 4.60 -9.89 -12.55
C VAL A 331 4.91 -11.02 -11.58
N ASP A 332 5.38 -10.67 -10.40
CA ASP A 332 5.55 -11.59 -9.27
C ASP A 332 5.12 -10.89 -7.97
N TRP A 333 5.27 -11.54 -6.84
CA TRP A 333 5.14 -10.93 -5.52
C TRP A 333 6.34 -10.01 -5.22
N VAL A 334 6.15 -9.07 -4.32
CA VAL A 334 7.27 -8.36 -3.69
C VAL A 334 7.95 -9.35 -2.74
N PHE A 335 9.24 -9.60 -2.93
CA PHE A 335 10.02 -10.46 -2.05
C PHE A 335 11.46 -9.97 -1.92
N GLU A 336 12.04 -10.22 -0.78
CA GLU A 336 13.44 -9.89 -0.45
C GLU A 336 14.16 -11.10 0.10
N ALA A 337 15.50 -11.04 0.21
CA ALA A 337 16.25 -12.11 0.88
C ALA A 337 15.84 -12.21 2.35
N ALA A 338 15.56 -13.41 2.82
CA ALA A 338 15.23 -13.66 4.22
C ALA A 338 16.50 -13.62 5.09
N GLY A 339 16.64 -12.57 5.92
CA GLY A 339 17.79 -12.38 6.80
C GLY A 339 19.11 -12.13 6.07
N ASN A 340 20.20 -12.07 6.83
CA ASN A 340 21.53 -11.69 6.33
C ASN A 340 22.28 -12.84 5.61
N SER A 341 21.67 -14.01 5.45
CA SER A 341 22.32 -15.19 4.84
C SER A 341 21.61 -15.62 3.56
N ALA A 342 22.38 -15.78 2.51
CA ALA A 342 21.93 -16.33 1.23
C ALA A 342 21.30 -17.74 1.36
N GLN A 343 21.51 -18.44 2.47
CA GLN A 343 20.95 -19.77 2.74
C GLN A 343 19.49 -19.72 3.25
N ASN A 344 19.02 -18.57 3.77
CA ASN A 344 17.73 -18.44 4.43
C ASN A 344 16.51 -18.33 3.50
N GLY A 345 16.68 -18.34 2.19
CA GLY A 345 15.57 -18.25 1.23
C GLY A 345 15.13 -16.81 0.96
N PHE A 346 13.84 -16.66 0.63
CA PHE A 346 13.22 -15.38 0.39
C PHE A 346 11.97 -15.20 1.25
N ALA A 347 11.70 -13.97 1.64
CA ALA A 347 10.49 -13.57 2.34
C ALA A 347 9.62 -12.70 1.40
N MET A 348 8.36 -13.08 1.27
CA MET A 348 7.34 -12.38 0.51
C MET A 348 6.47 -11.57 1.45
N GLY A 349 6.55 -10.24 1.33
CA GLY A 349 5.87 -9.32 2.20
C GLY A 349 6.27 -9.44 3.66
N THR A 350 5.55 -8.75 4.52
CA THR A 350 5.73 -8.80 5.98
C THR A 350 4.38 -8.75 6.69
N LEU A 351 4.30 -9.30 7.91
CA LEU A 351 3.14 -9.15 8.79
C LEU A 351 3.22 -7.91 9.68
N GLU A 352 4.36 -7.22 9.68
CA GLU A 352 4.62 -6.10 10.58
C GLU A 352 3.76 -4.87 10.23
N PRO A 353 3.14 -4.21 11.22
CA PRO A 353 2.38 -2.97 11.02
C PRO A 353 3.29 -1.74 10.81
N THR A 354 4.59 -1.96 10.62
CA THR A 354 5.59 -0.90 10.42
C THR A 354 5.64 -0.39 8.99
N THR A 355 5.17 -1.17 8.00
CA THR A 355 5.09 -0.73 6.61
C THR A 355 3.91 0.20 6.38
N LEU A 356 4.01 1.09 5.37
CA LEU A 356 2.93 2.01 5.01
C LEU A 356 1.63 1.27 4.69
N THR A 357 1.69 0.18 3.93
CA THR A 357 0.53 -0.60 3.52
C THR A 357 -0.14 -1.34 4.68
N ASN A 358 0.63 -1.99 5.57
CA ASN A 358 0.09 -2.68 6.73
C ASN A 358 -0.46 -1.71 7.79
N ALA A 359 0.23 -0.59 8.05
CA ALA A 359 -0.28 0.48 8.91
C ALA A 359 -1.58 1.07 8.35
N ALA A 360 -1.68 1.26 7.04
CA ALA A 360 -2.91 1.72 6.38
C ALA A 360 -4.04 0.68 6.49
N SER A 361 -3.74 -0.62 6.34
CA SER A 361 -4.73 -1.69 6.52
C SER A 361 -5.33 -1.70 7.92
N LEU A 362 -4.53 -1.47 8.98
CA LEU A 362 -5.01 -1.30 10.35
C LEU A 362 -5.80 0.01 10.58
N LYS A 363 -5.74 0.94 9.62
CA LYS A 363 -6.62 2.11 9.53
C LYS A 363 -7.84 1.88 8.63
N ASN A 364 -8.13 0.63 8.29
CA ASN A 364 -9.24 0.21 7.43
C ASN A 364 -9.12 0.70 5.97
N VAL A 365 -7.90 0.97 5.51
CA VAL A 365 -7.59 1.41 4.15
C VAL A 365 -7.24 0.20 3.28
N VAL A 366 -7.86 0.08 2.10
CA VAL A 366 -7.52 -0.95 1.11
C VAL A 366 -6.16 -0.59 0.50
N SER A 367 -5.12 -1.37 0.79
CA SER A 367 -3.73 -0.97 0.49
C SER A 367 -2.92 -2.06 -0.20
N MET A 368 -2.01 -1.62 -1.07
CA MET A 368 -1.12 -2.47 -1.86
C MET A 368 0.21 -1.75 -2.11
N GLU A 369 1.29 -2.51 -2.20
CA GLU A 369 2.59 -2.09 -2.73
C GLU A 369 2.72 -2.53 -4.19
N ALA A 370 3.26 -1.64 -5.04
CA ALA A 370 3.66 -1.90 -6.41
C ALA A 370 5.13 -1.52 -6.57
N SER A 371 6.00 -2.51 -6.68
CA SER A 371 7.44 -2.35 -6.72
C SER A 371 7.99 -2.71 -8.09
N SER A 372 8.54 -1.74 -8.83
CA SER A 372 9.17 -2.01 -10.12
C SER A 372 10.62 -2.45 -9.95
N ARG A 373 11.13 -3.22 -10.92
CA ARG A 373 12.54 -3.61 -10.90
C ARG A 373 13.45 -2.39 -11.00
N GLY A 374 14.55 -2.36 -10.25
CA GLY A 374 15.67 -1.54 -10.62
C GLY A 374 16.12 -0.44 -9.68
N SER A 375 15.93 -0.55 -8.36
CA SER A 375 16.62 0.32 -7.41
C SER A 375 18.15 0.31 -7.60
N ASP A 376 18.71 -0.84 -8.00
CA ASP A 376 20.13 -1.09 -8.30
C ASP A 376 20.53 -0.84 -9.77
N LEU A 377 19.57 -0.55 -10.67
CA LEU A 377 19.81 -0.40 -12.11
C LEU A 377 20.16 1.03 -12.55
N LYS A 378 20.19 2.00 -11.64
CA LYS A 378 20.36 3.42 -11.99
C LYS A 378 19.36 3.82 -13.09
N ARG A 379 19.84 4.37 -14.22
CA ARG A 379 18.97 4.76 -15.34
C ARG A 379 18.70 3.65 -16.37
N THR A 380 19.28 2.47 -16.19
CA THR A 380 19.04 1.35 -17.11
C THR A 380 17.56 0.97 -17.12
N HIS A 381 16.96 0.86 -18.31
CA HIS A 381 15.54 0.57 -18.54
C HIS A 381 14.55 1.53 -17.85
N LEU A 382 14.94 2.79 -17.62
CA LEU A 382 14.11 3.74 -16.89
C LEU A 382 12.72 3.92 -17.52
N GLN A 383 12.63 4.01 -18.86
CA GLN A 383 11.34 4.12 -19.56
C GLN A 383 10.43 2.92 -19.29
N ARG A 384 10.99 1.70 -19.32
CA ARG A 384 10.23 0.46 -19.02
C ARG A 384 9.78 0.41 -17.57
N ARG A 385 10.65 0.80 -16.64
CA ARG A 385 10.35 0.85 -15.18
C ARG A 385 9.24 1.84 -14.89
N VAL A 386 9.29 3.04 -15.48
CA VAL A 386 8.24 4.05 -15.39
C VAL A 386 6.95 3.53 -16.00
N HIS A 387 7.01 2.87 -17.17
CA HIS A 387 5.84 2.30 -17.81
C HIS A 387 5.17 1.24 -16.93
N SER A 388 5.94 0.33 -16.32
CA SER A 388 5.38 -0.67 -15.40
C SER A 388 4.65 -0.02 -14.22
N GLN A 389 5.22 1.02 -13.63
CA GLN A 389 4.60 1.79 -12.55
C GLN A 389 3.32 2.49 -13.02
N VAL A 390 3.36 3.17 -14.17
CA VAL A 390 2.19 3.84 -14.75
C VAL A 390 1.05 2.85 -14.98
N GLN A 391 1.34 1.67 -15.57
CA GLN A 391 0.32 0.63 -15.81
C GLN A 391 -0.30 0.12 -14.51
N ALA A 392 0.50 -0.14 -13.46
CA ALA A 392 0.01 -0.56 -12.16
C ALA A 392 -0.87 0.52 -11.51
N MET A 393 -0.42 1.78 -11.50
CA MET A 393 -1.15 2.91 -10.95
C MET A 393 -2.47 3.16 -11.68
N LEU A 394 -2.47 3.11 -13.01
CA LEU A 394 -3.68 3.25 -13.83
C LEU A 394 -4.71 2.17 -13.52
N ALA A 395 -4.29 0.91 -13.44
CA ALA A 395 -5.19 -0.19 -13.11
C ALA A 395 -5.82 -0.02 -11.73
N VAL A 396 -5.06 0.44 -10.73
CA VAL A 396 -5.56 0.75 -9.39
C VAL A 396 -6.56 1.90 -9.41
N LEU A 397 -6.23 3.02 -10.09
CA LEU A 397 -7.11 4.19 -10.17
C LEU A 397 -8.41 3.88 -10.90
N GLN A 398 -8.35 3.15 -12.01
CA GLN A 398 -9.52 2.72 -12.77
C GLN A 398 -10.42 1.79 -11.96
N SER A 399 -9.82 0.79 -11.29
CA SER A 399 -10.56 -0.12 -10.42
C SER A 399 -11.21 0.62 -9.25
N ALA A 400 -10.49 1.54 -8.60
CA ALA A 400 -11.03 2.36 -7.51
C ALA A 400 -12.21 3.23 -7.98
N ALA A 401 -12.13 3.83 -9.18
CA ALA A 401 -13.21 4.61 -9.75
C ALA A 401 -14.44 3.75 -10.08
N GLN A 402 -14.24 2.56 -10.64
CA GLN A 402 -15.32 1.59 -10.91
C GLN A 402 -15.98 1.09 -9.62
N ARG A 403 -15.21 0.94 -8.54
CA ARG A 403 -15.63 0.43 -7.24
C ARG A 403 -15.91 1.53 -6.19
N ALA A 404 -16.07 2.78 -6.62
CA ALA A 404 -16.18 3.91 -5.70
C ALA A 404 -17.31 3.75 -4.65
N ALA A 405 -18.46 3.19 -5.05
CA ALA A 405 -19.55 2.90 -4.13
C ALA A 405 -19.23 1.75 -3.17
N ASP A 406 -18.64 0.66 -3.69
CA ASP A 406 -18.26 -0.52 -2.91
C ASP A 406 -17.19 -0.17 -1.86
N LEU A 407 -16.19 0.66 -2.24
CA LEU A 407 -15.14 1.13 -1.33
C LEU A 407 -15.74 1.90 -0.13
N ARG A 408 -16.71 2.77 -0.37
CA ARG A 408 -17.40 3.49 0.72
C ARG A 408 -18.20 2.56 1.62
N GLN A 409 -18.87 1.58 1.02
CA GLN A 409 -19.66 0.60 1.77
C GLN A 409 -18.74 -0.26 2.67
N VAL A 410 -17.64 -0.78 2.11
CA VAL A 410 -16.64 -1.55 2.88
C VAL A 410 -16.07 -0.71 4.01
N ASN A 411 -15.64 0.54 3.74
CA ASN A 411 -15.09 1.42 4.76
C ASN A 411 -16.11 1.68 5.89
N THR A 412 -17.35 1.99 5.54
CA THR A 412 -18.42 2.22 6.53
C THR A 412 -18.71 0.99 7.39
N TYR A 413 -18.72 -0.20 6.78
CA TYR A 413 -18.94 -1.44 7.51
C TYR A 413 -17.77 -1.75 8.44
N VAL A 414 -16.54 -1.75 7.88
CA VAL A 414 -15.33 -2.16 8.60
C VAL A 414 -15.04 -1.26 9.80
N THR A 415 -15.22 0.06 9.66
CA THR A 415 -15.01 1.00 10.78
C THR A 415 -15.93 0.73 11.95
N ARG A 416 -17.19 0.36 11.70
CA ARG A 416 -18.16 0.00 12.74
C ARG A 416 -17.88 -1.38 13.34
N ASP A 417 -17.53 -2.33 12.50
CA ASP A 417 -17.22 -3.68 12.92
C ASP A 417 -16.01 -3.71 13.87
N VAL A 418 -14.88 -3.09 13.47
CA VAL A 418 -13.68 -2.98 14.31
C VAL A 418 -14.00 -2.33 15.65
N ALA A 419 -14.75 -1.25 15.68
CA ALA A 419 -15.14 -0.59 16.94
C ALA A 419 -16.00 -1.50 17.83
N SER A 420 -16.84 -2.37 17.25
CA SER A 420 -17.72 -3.28 17.98
C SER A 420 -16.99 -4.39 18.73
N HIS A 421 -15.72 -4.64 18.43
CA HIS A 421 -14.91 -5.69 19.03
C HIS A 421 -14.36 -5.33 20.41
N ALA A 422 -14.50 -4.10 20.89
CA ALA A 422 -14.09 -3.68 22.23
C ALA A 422 -14.68 -4.58 23.31
N CYS A 423 -13.90 -5.03 24.27
CA CYS A 423 -14.25 -5.96 25.35
C CYS A 423 -14.74 -7.34 24.86
N ARG A 424 -14.71 -7.62 23.56
CA ARG A 424 -15.27 -8.83 22.94
C ARG A 424 -14.24 -9.42 21.98
N SER A 425 -14.47 -10.65 21.54
CA SER A 425 -13.59 -11.32 20.58
C SER A 425 -12.14 -11.52 21.08
N THR A 426 -11.27 -11.92 20.19
CA THR A 426 -9.84 -12.17 20.43
C THR A 426 -8.98 -11.25 19.58
N LEU A 427 -7.83 -10.87 20.13
CA LEU A 427 -6.78 -10.07 19.49
C LEU A 427 -5.56 -10.96 19.25
N ALA A 428 -5.03 -11.00 18.04
CA ALA A 428 -3.73 -11.60 17.77
C ALA A 428 -2.63 -10.63 18.20
N VAL A 429 -1.86 -11.01 19.22
CA VAL A 429 -0.75 -10.19 19.76
C VAL A 429 0.60 -10.57 19.16
N GLN A 430 0.70 -11.75 18.55
CA GLN A 430 1.87 -12.20 17.81
C GLN A 430 1.44 -13.18 16.74
N ALA A 431 2.11 -13.15 15.59
CA ALA A 431 1.86 -14.08 14.50
C ALA A 431 3.15 -14.29 13.71
N GLN A 432 3.21 -15.39 12.97
CA GLN A 432 4.34 -15.73 12.12
C GLN A 432 3.84 -15.94 10.69
N PRO A 433 4.65 -15.57 9.68
CA PRO A 433 4.37 -15.94 8.30
C PRO A 433 4.54 -17.44 8.09
N SER A 434 3.87 -17.99 7.10
CA SER A 434 3.99 -19.41 6.74
C SER A 434 5.33 -19.71 6.07
N GLN A 435 5.87 -20.91 6.33
CA GLN A 435 7.12 -21.41 5.75
C GLN A 435 6.81 -22.45 4.68
N GLY A 436 7.59 -22.46 3.60
CA GLY A 436 7.42 -23.41 2.51
C GLY A 436 8.56 -23.40 1.49
N GLN A 437 8.26 -23.90 0.31
CA GLN A 437 9.13 -23.85 -0.86
C GLN A 437 8.35 -23.19 -1.99
N ARG A 438 9.07 -22.44 -2.84
CA ARG A 438 8.49 -21.83 -4.03
C ARG A 438 9.47 -21.88 -5.19
N GLU A 439 8.94 -22.12 -6.37
CA GLU A 439 9.67 -21.93 -7.62
C GLU A 439 9.61 -20.46 -8.04
N ILE A 440 10.78 -19.82 -8.22
CA ILE A 440 10.93 -18.46 -8.71
C ILE A 440 11.58 -18.46 -10.09
N THR A 441 11.17 -17.50 -10.93
CA THR A 441 11.74 -17.33 -12.28
C THR A 441 12.87 -16.32 -12.25
N LEU A 442 14.02 -16.70 -12.75
CA LEU A 442 15.23 -15.87 -12.86
C LEU A 442 15.71 -15.86 -14.31
N VAL A 443 16.67 -14.97 -14.61
CA VAL A 443 17.43 -14.95 -15.86
C VAL A 443 18.86 -15.34 -15.53
N ASP A 444 19.33 -16.44 -16.11
CA ASP A 444 20.72 -16.88 -15.97
C ASP A 444 21.70 -15.83 -16.51
N ALA A 445 22.70 -15.47 -15.72
CA ALA A 445 23.60 -14.36 -16.05
C ALA A 445 24.53 -14.64 -17.23
N ALA A 446 24.85 -15.90 -17.49
CA ALA A 446 25.76 -16.32 -18.56
C ALA A 446 25.03 -16.52 -19.89
N SER A 447 23.87 -17.20 -19.87
CA SER A 447 23.14 -17.57 -21.08
C SER A 447 22.00 -16.63 -21.46
N ALA A 448 21.59 -15.73 -20.54
CA ALA A 448 20.40 -14.89 -20.66
C ALA A 448 19.09 -15.68 -20.87
N GLN A 449 19.05 -16.96 -20.48
CA GLN A 449 17.86 -17.80 -20.55
C GLN A 449 17.05 -17.73 -19.26
N LEU A 450 15.73 -17.85 -19.37
CA LEU A 450 14.87 -18.02 -18.20
C LEU A 450 15.16 -19.36 -17.52
N MET A 451 15.29 -19.34 -16.21
CA MET A 451 15.50 -20.51 -15.38
C MET A 451 14.55 -20.50 -14.18
N GLN A 452 14.18 -21.69 -13.73
CA GLN A 452 13.38 -21.88 -12.52
C GLN A 452 14.28 -22.35 -11.37
N LYS A 453 14.05 -21.76 -10.18
CA LYS A 453 14.73 -22.17 -8.95
C LYS A 453 13.72 -22.41 -7.85
N ASN A 454 13.77 -23.60 -7.27
CA ASN A 454 13.03 -23.89 -6.04
C ASN A 454 13.84 -23.38 -4.84
N VAL A 455 13.21 -22.50 -4.04
CA VAL A 455 13.86 -21.80 -2.94
C VAL A 455 13.03 -21.90 -1.66
N PRO A 456 13.65 -21.90 -0.47
CA PRO A 456 12.93 -21.70 0.78
C PRO A 456 12.16 -20.37 0.73
N TRP A 457 10.90 -20.42 1.12
CA TRP A 457 9.96 -19.31 0.97
C TRP A 457 9.19 -19.05 2.24
N THR A 458 9.26 -17.83 2.72
CA THR A 458 8.44 -17.32 3.81
C THR A 458 7.34 -16.44 3.22
N SER A 459 6.07 -16.73 3.53
CA SER A 459 4.92 -16.01 2.96
C SER A 459 4.08 -15.34 4.03
N SER A 460 3.85 -14.04 3.88
CA SER A 460 2.93 -13.27 4.73
C SER A 460 1.46 -13.48 4.36
N LEU A 461 1.13 -14.12 3.23
CA LEU A 461 -0.27 -14.33 2.81
C LEU A 461 -1.07 -15.23 3.75
N THR A 462 -0.38 -16.09 4.49
CA THR A 462 -1.01 -16.98 5.46
C THR A 462 -0.35 -16.80 6.82
N ILE A 463 -1.16 -16.40 7.78
CA ILE A 463 -0.72 -16.26 9.18
C ILE A 463 -0.70 -17.64 9.82
N SER A 464 0.43 -18.00 10.43
CA SER A 464 0.63 -19.24 11.16
C SER A 464 0.84 -18.98 12.65
N ASN A 465 0.44 -19.96 13.49
CA ASN A 465 0.67 -19.97 14.94
C ASN A 465 0.38 -18.62 15.65
N PRO A 466 -0.82 -18.02 15.50
CA PRO A 466 -1.13 -16.78 16.18
C PRO A 466 -1.23 -17.00 17.69
N ARG A 467 -0.53 -16.17 18.47
CA ARG A 467 -0.79 -16.05 19.89
C ARG A 467 -1.88 -15.00 20.08
N THR A 468 -2.97 -15.39 20.74
CA THR A 468 -4.14 -14.54 20.90
C THR A 468 -4.42 -14.21 22.36
N ARG A 469 -5.09 -13.11 22.60
CA ARG A 469 -5.65 -12.68 23.89
C ARG A 469 -7.12 -12.26 23.70
N SER A 470 -7.88 -12.21 24.81
CA SER A 470 -9.16 -11.51 24.83
C SER A 470 -8.94 -10.04 24.47
N ASN A 471 -9.82 -9.47 23.67
CA ASN A 471 -9.70 -8.05 23.34
C ASN A 471 -9.96 -7.17 24.57
N ALA A 472 -9.14 -6.15 24.79
CA ALA A 472 -9.33 -5.19 25.87
C ALA A 472 -10.55 -4.28 25.59
N CYS A 473 -11.09 -3.64 26.62
CA CYS A 473 -12.06 -2.55 26.46
C CYS A 473 -11.36 -1.24 26.08
N GLY A 474 -10.11 -1.10 26.47
CA GLY A 474 -9.23 0.03 26.19
C GLY A 474 -7.85 -0.20 26.76
N TYR A 475 -7.01 0.81 26.62
CA TYR A 475 -5.70 0.89 27.25
C TYR A 475 -5.63 2.14 28.09
N TRP A 476 -5.15 1.99 29.32
CA TRP A 476 -4.73 3.11 30.16
C TRP A 476 -3.24 3.37 29.90
N LEU A 477 -2.88 4.65 29.81
CA LEU A 477 -1.50 5.08 29.69
C LEU A 477 -1.19 6.08 30.81
N SER A 478 -0.01 5.96 31.42
CA SER A 478 0.43 6.88 32.46
C SER A 478 0.60 8.30 31.91
N ALA A 479 0.60 9.30 32.79
CA ALA A 479 0.88 10.69 32.41
C ALA A 479 2.26 10.89 31.76
N ASN A 480 3.20 9.96 31.96
CA ASN A 480 4.54 10.00 31.37
C ASN A 480 4.59 9.48 29.93
N ALA A 481 3.56 8.78 29.46
CA ALA A 481 3.51 8.18 28.12
C ALA A 481 3.23 9.22 26.99
N VAL A 482 3.74 10.44 27.13
CA VAL A 482 3.45 11.58 26.22
C VAL A 482 3.84 11.24 24.77
N GLN A 483 5.01 10.65 24.55
CA GLN A 483 5.45 10.29 23.19
C GLN A 483 4.53 9.25 22.54
N ALA A 484 4.04 8.29 23.32
CA ALA A 484 3.11 7.27 22.82
C ALA A 484 1.76 7.90 22.41
N THR A 485 1.22 8.77 23.27
CA THR A 485 -0.06 9.46 23.01
C THR A 485 0.02 10.40 21.82
N GLU A 486 1.11 11.17 21.66
CA GLU A 486 1.35 12.02 20.50
C GLU A 486 1.40 11.22 19.20
N ARG A 487 2.12 10.08 19.18
CA ARG A 487 2.20 9.23 17.98
C ARG A 487 0.87 8.60 17.63
N LEU A 488 0.13 8.09 18.63
CA LEU A 488 -1.22 7.58 18.44
C LEU A 488 -2.14 8.66 17.85
N GLY A 489 -2.11 9.88 18.38
CA GLY A 489 -2.86 11.03 17.87
C GLY A 489 -2.47 11.44 16.45
N MET A 490 -1.16 11.41 16.11
CA MET A 490 -0.69 11.66 14.74
C MET A 490 -1.25 10.63 13.75
N MET A 491 -1.42 9.38 14.18
CA MET A 491 -2.01 8.31 13.38
C MET A 491 -3.54 8.38 13.30
N GLY A 492 -4.18 9.22 14.14
CA GLY A 492 -5.63 9.40 14.17
C GLY A 492 -6.35 8.56 15.23
N VAL A 493 -5.62 7.87 16.10
CA VAL A 493 -6.20 7.16 17.25
C VAL A 493 -6.75 8.19 18.24
N ASN A 494 -7.99 7.99 18.70
CA ASN A 494 -8.58 8.82 19.74
C ASN A 494 -7.94 8.46 21.09
N VAL A 495 -7.33 9.47 21.72
CA VAL A 495 -6.67 9.37 23.04
C VAL A 495 -7.30 10.43 23.93
N GLN A 496 -7.96 10.01 24.99
CA GLN A 496 -8.65 10.90 25.94
C GLN A 496 -7.82 11.11 27.19
N ARG A 497 -7.74 12.32 27.71
CA ARG A 497 -7.02 12.64 28.94
C ARG A 497 -7.96 12.56 30.15
N VAL A 498 -7.51 11.90 31.20
CA VAL A 498 -8.28 11.70 32.45
C VAL A 498 -8.29 12.99 33.25
N ALA A 499 -9.49 13.47 33.59
CA ALA A 499 -9.70 14.69 34.39
C ALA A 499 -9.73 14.42 35.90
N GLU A 500 -10.33 13.30 36.30
CA GLU A 500 -10.56 12.98 37.71
C GLU A 500 -10.00 11.59 38.07
N LEU A 501 -9.60 11.44 39.32
CA LEU A 501 -9.14 10.14 39.86
C LEU A 501 -10.24 9.09 39.74
N SER A 502 -9.95 7.99 39.08
CA SER A 502 -10.91 6.92 38.84
C SER A 502 -10.27 5.55 39.05
N SER A 503 -10.98 4.64 39.73
CA SER A 503 -10.53 3.26 39.88
C SER A 503 -10.99 2.42 38.68
N ILE A 504 -10.07 1.74 38.03
CA ILE A 504 -10.33 0.96 36.81
C ILE A 504 -9.81 -0.49 36.96
N GLN A 505 -10.53 -1.42 36.35
CA GLN A 505 -10.12 -2.83 36.30
C GLN A 505 -9.15 -3.07 35.15
N THR A 506 -7.95 -3.57 35.48
CA THR A 506 -6.87 -3.70 34.51
C THR A 506 -6.18 -5.06 34.52
N GLU A 507 -5.50 -5.34 33.43
CA GLU A 507 -4.42 -6.33 33.32
C GLU A 507 -3.13 -5.58 33.00
N THR A 508 -2.11 -5.72 33.83
CA THR A 508 -0.76 -5.18 33.63
C THR A 508 0.18 -6.25 33.10
N TYR A 509 1.21 -5.79 32.42
CA TYR A 509 2.21 -6.66 31.82
C TYR A 509 3.37 -6.93 32.77
N GLN A 510 3.78 -8.19 32.85
CA GLN A 510 4.94 -8.63 33.62
C GLN A 510 5.86 -9.43 32.71
N VAL A 511 7.15 -9.08 32.68
CA VAL A 511 8.15 -9.83 31.90
C VAL A 511 8.41 -11.17 32.56
N ALA A 512 8.39 -12.24 31.77
CA ALA A 512 8.76 -13.57 32.29
C ALA A 512 10.24 -13.60 32.70
N PRO A 513 10.59 -14.18 33.84
CA PRO A 513 11.99 -14.29 34.26
C PRO A 513 12.82 -15.05 33.22
N GLY A 514 13.97 -14.48 32.80
CA GLY A 514 14.93 -15.13 31.91
C GLY A 514 14.72 -14.91 30.41
N THR A 515 13.74 -14.07 30.00
CA THR A 515 13.58 -13.67 28.60
C THR A 515 14.49 -12.50 28.22
N SER A 516 15.12 -12.59 27.07
CA SER A 516 15.84 -11.46 26.46
C SER A 516 14.86 -10.37 26.01
N ALA A 517 15.29 -9.11 25.90
CA ALA A 517 14.47 -8.00 25.43
C ALA A 517 13.89 -8.20 24.01
N SER A 518 14.46 -9.12 23.22
CA SER A 518 13.99 -9.50 21.87
C SER A 518 12.87 -10.56 21.88
N GLU A 519 12.68 -11.27 22.98
CA GLU A 519 11.62 -12.27 23.17
C GLU A 519 10.72 -11.84 24.33
N THR A 520 9.90 -10.83 24.12
CA THR A 520 9.02 -10.30 25.16
C THR A 520 7.86 -11.26 25.42
N ALA A 521 8.13 -12.34 26.17
CA ALA A 521 7.06 -13.15 26.75
C ALA A 521 6.52 -12.41 27.98
N VAL A 522 5.35 -11.80 27.85
CA VAL A 522 4.69 -11.13 28.97
C VAL A 522 3.55 -11.97 29.53
N HIS A 523 3.41 -11.95 30.85
CA HIS A 523 2.26 -12.45 31.58
C HIS A 523 1.36 -11.30 31.97
N LEU A 524 0.06 -11.56 32.08
CA LEU A 524 -0.92 -10.59 32.52
C LEU A 524 -1.27 -10.81 33.98
N ALA A 525 -1.24 -9.74 34.80
CA ALA A 525 -1.67 -9.74 36.16
C ALA A 525 -2.86 -8.80 36.35
N ARG A 526 -3.98 -9.31 36.89
CA ARG A 526 -5.20 -8.53 37.15
C ARG A 526 -5.09 -7.76 38.44
N HIS A 527 -5.41 -6.48 38.40
CA HIS A 527 -5.63 -5.68 39.60
C HIS A 527 -6.43 -4.41 39.31
N SER A 528 -6.90 -3.75 40.36
CA SER A 528 -7.49 -2.43 40.25
C SER A 528 -6.38 -1.39 40.19
N LEU A 529 -6.47 -0.45 39.25
CA LEU A 529 -5.51 0.63 39.05
C LEU A 529 -6.22 1.98 39.26
N GLU A 530 -5.56 2.89 39.97
CA GLU A 530 -6.02 4.27 40.13
C GLU A 530 -5.56 5.10 38.92
N ALA A 531 -6.49 5.41 38.01
CA ALA A 531 -6.25 6.31 36.87
C ALA A 531 -6.21 7.75 37.39
N ALA A 532 -5.01 8.27 37.57
CA ALA A 532 -4.80 9.64 38.07
C ALA A 532 -5.15 10.70 36.99
N PRO A 533 -5.55 11.91 37.41
CA PRO A 533 -5.68 13.06 36.51
C PRO A 533 -4.40 13.27 35.70
N GLY A 534 -4.55 13.58 34.41
CA GLY A 534 -3.43 13.73 33.49
C GLY A 534 -2.91 12.44 32.87
N SER A 535 -3.34 11.25 33.32
CA SER A 535 -3.14 9.99 32.59
C SER A 535 -4.08 9.94 31.37
N TYR A 536 -3.95 8.91 30.53
CA TYR A 536 -4.68 8.82 29.28
C TYR A 536 -5.44 7.50 29.15
N TYR A 537 -6.53 7.54 28.37
CA TYR A 537 -7.32 6.38 28.01
C TYR A 537 -7.49 6.28 26.50
N VAL A 538 -7.20 5.12 25.94
CA VAL A 538 -7.41 4.78 24.54
C VAL A 538 -8.51 3.73 24.45
N SER A 539 -9.71 4.13 24.07
CA SER A 539 -10.83 3.22 23.94
C SER A 539 -10.63 2.26 22.76
N MET A 540 -10.93 0.97 22.95
CA MET A 540 -11.01 0.02 21.83
C MET A 540 -12.33 0.14 21.04
N ASN A 541 -13.31 0.90 21.54
CA ASN A 541 -14.52 1.23 20.78
C ASN A 541 -14.27 2.42 19.84
N GLN A 542 -13.34 2.22 18.90
CA GLN A 542 -12.99 3.19 17.86
C GLN A 542 -12.52 2.50 16.58
N PRO A 543 -12.60 3.17 15.41
CA PRO A 543 -12.21 2.57 14.12
C PRO A 543 -10.75 2.11 14.03
N LEU A 544 -9.84 2.72 14.81
CA LEU A 544 -8.40 2.45 14.79
C LEU A 544 -7.95 1.58 15.97
N ALA A 545 -8.86 0.82 16.57
CA ALA A 545 -8.59 -0.02 17.73
C ALA A 545 -7.43 -1.00 17.51
N PHE A 546 -7.38 -1.67 16.36
CA PHE A 546 -6.34 -2.65 16.08
C PHE A 546 -4.98 -2.02 15.78
N LEU A 547 -4.94 -0.80 15.27
CA LEU A 547 -3.69 -0.03 15.15
C LEU A 547 -3.16 0.34 16.55
N ALA A 548 -4.05 0.81 17.43
CA ALA A 548 -3.68 1.10 18.82
C ALA A 548 -3.15 -0.16 19.54
N ALA A 549 -3.81 -1.29 19.37
CA ALA A 549 -3.36 -2.57 19.92
C ALA A 549 -1.99 -3.00 19.38
N ALA A 550 -1.75 -2.87 18.07
CA ALA A 550 -0.45 -3.19 17.46
C ALA A 550 0.70 -2.33 18.03
N ALA A 551 0.41 -1.09 18.41
CA ALA A 551 1.39 -0.21 19.05
C ALA A 551 1.58 -0.51 20.55
N LEU A 552 0.51 -0.83 21.28
CA LEU A 552 0.50 -0.87 22.74
C LEU A 552 0.70 -2.27 23.36
N GLU A 553 0.39 -3.35 22.61
CA GLU A 553 0.68 -4.73 23.07
C GLU A 553 2.20 -5.01 22.97
N PRO A 554 2.89 -5.31 24.07
CA PRO A 554 4.36 -5.32 24.10
C PRO A 554 5.00 -6.59 23.50
N ASP A 555 4.22 -7.51 22.97
CA ASP A 555 4.65 -8.86 22.59
C ASP A 555 5.44 -8.94 21.28
N THR A 556 5.62 -7.83 20.57
CA THR A 556 6.29 -7.78 19.27
C THR A 556 7.51 -6.86 19.29
N PRO A 557 8.52 -7.08 18.42
CA PRO A 557 9.73 -6.23 18.38
C PRO A 557 9.45 -4.81 17.89
N TYR A 558 8.28 -4.56 17.30
CA TYR A 558 7.88 -3.25 16.79
C TYR A 558 6.87 -2.50 17.67
N SER A 559 6.48 -3.05 18.82
CA SER A 559 5.62 -2.34 19.79
C SER A 559 6.28 -1.08 20.34
N PHE A 560 5.48 -0.17 20.88
CA PHE A 560 6.00 1.05 21.50
C PHE A 560 6.92 0.77 22.68
N TYR A 561 6.67 -0.31 23.43
CA TYR A 561 7.57 -0.75 24.48
C TYR A 561 8.91 -1.24 23.91
N SER A 562 8.88 -2.19 22.98
CA SER A 562 10.09 -2.79 22.41
C SER A 562 10.97 -1.79 21.65
N THR A 563 10.38 -0.71 21.13
CA THR A 563 11.09 0.35 20.39
C THR A 563 11.45 1.56 21.25
N GLY A 564 11.16 1.53 22.56
CA GLY A 564 11.52 2.58 23.51
C GLY A 564 10.65 3.84 23.42
N VAL A 565 9.49 3.78 22.77
CA VAL A 565 8.48 4.86 22.78
C VAL A 565 7.75 4.92 24.11
N LEU A 566 7.50 3.74 24.73
CA LEU A 566 7.15 3.57 26.12
C LEU A 566 8.40 3.14 26.88
N GLY A 567 8.74 3.85 27.95
CA GLY A 567 9.95 3.61 28.74
C GLY A 567 9.85 2.42 29.68
N ASP A 568 8.65 2.13 30.19
CA ASP A 568 8.38 1.03 31.14
C ASP A 568 7.00 0.39 30.82
N LEU A 569 6.88 -0.92 31.04
CA LEU A 569 5.60 -1.63 30.96
C LEU A 569 4.54 -1.12 31.97
N LYS A 570 4.97 -0.46 33.04
CA LYS A 570 4.07 0.20 33.98
C LYS A 570 3.37 1.43 33.42
N GLU A 571 3.83 1.95 32.29
CA GLU A 571 3.21 3.10 31.60
C GLU A 571 1.97 2.70 30.82
N VAL A 572 1.70 1.40 30.65
CA VAL A 572 0.56 0.90 29.89
C VAL A 572 -0.14 -0.25 30.61
N ALA A 573 -1.47 -0.24 30.61
CA ALA A 573 -2.28 -1.35 31.12
C ALA A 573 -3.50 -1.58 30.23
N ARG A 574 -3.92 -2.85 30.10
CA ARG A 574 -5.15 -3.23 29.42
C ARG A 574 -6.33 -3.01 30.36
N VAL A 575 -7.34 -2.29 29.93
CA VAL A 575 -8.58 -2.08 30.69
C VAL A 575 -9.56 -3.20 30.32
N THR A 576 -10.04 -3.95 31.31
CA THR A 576 -10.80 -5.19 31.10
C THR A 576 -12.31 -5.05 31.25
N ALA A 577 -12.77 -3.90 31.75
CA ALA A 577 -14.18 -3.53 31.82
C ALA A 577 -14.36 -2.10 31.34
N LEU A 578 -15.55 -1.75 30.83
CA LEU A 578 -15.82 -0.36 30.46
C LEU A 578 -15.64 0.53 31.69
N PRO A 579 -14.70 1.50 31.66
CA PRO A 579 -14.40 2.30 32.82
C PRO A 579 -15.42 3.45 32.95
N ASN A 580 -15.65 3.86 34.21
CA ASN A 580 -16.36 5.11 34.51
C ASN A 580 -15.31 6.20 34.80
N ILE A 581 -14.84 6.86 33.75
CA ILE A 581 -13.79 7.89 33.80
C ILE A 581 -14.39 9.21 33.34
N VAL A 582 -14.06 10.29 34.07
CA VAL A 582 -14.29 11.67 33.60
C VAL A 582 -13.07 12.11 32.80
N PHE A 583 -13.29 12.55 31.57
CA PHE A 583 -12.25 13.04 30.68
C PHE A 583 -12.23 14.57 30.64
N GLU A 584 -11.07 15.15 30.34
CA GLU A 584 -10.95 16.58 30.07
C GLU A 584 -11.77 16.91 28.79
N GLU A 585 -12.44 18.07 28.77
CA GLU A 585 -13.08 18.59 27.56
C GLU A 585 -11.99 19.00 26.56
N GLU A 586 -12.13 18.62 25.28
CA GLU A 586 -11.21 18.98 24.18
C GLU A 586 -11.35 20.45 23.78
#